data_3292ede740f513f031b8a359049a7709
#
_entry.id   3292ede740f513f031b8a359049a7709
#
_cell.length_a   1.000
_cell.length_b   1.000
_cell.length_c   1.000
_cell.angle_alpha   90.00
_cell.angle_beta   90.00
_cell.angle_gamma   90.00
#
_symmetry.space_group_name_H-M   'P 1'
#
loop_
_entity.id
_entity.type
_entity.pdbx_description
1 polymer ?
#
loop_
_entity_poly.entity_id
_entity_poly.type
_entity_poly.pdbx_seq_one_letter_code
_entity_poly.pdbx_strand_id
1 'polypeptide(L)'
;RWETGGGMPDIIQLVPLCRVLDLSLQELLDGVEEGLGKQFISSLLIQQTDENKNINTETSNDHVFIRPQIHRQTPTSTYIFGHNLEHTRACIYGGLSAQVLRNRKFAGKPSGSDGCAAEWIPIGAEHTLYVLDSDNGLQTSVAYTHHKEIGKEMMGTGKMNRRNECQALDVQLLKENHICGIRQENLDLRACEYKLRIVAKTSELVEIRVALMENGIEDTNGLTYSFTLHPGDWQKENFSMHIPKAGMYSLSITFSKRARVKFGVLSMLPFDHFHGMRRDVIECMKEIGISMLRWPGGNFAGEYRWQDGLLDADERAPLEAYMENETQPYTNGYDYNEVGIDEFIALC
;
A
#
# COMPACT_ATOMS: atom_id res chain seq x y z
N ARG A 1 -7.42 -3.85 21.71
CA ARG A 1 -7.52 -5.24 21.21
C ARG A 1 -6.30 -6.07 21.61
N TRP A 2 -5.11 -5.52 21.52
CA TRP A 2 -3.88 -6.21 21.97
C TRP A 2 -3.76 -6.25 23.50
N GLU A 3 -4.28 -5.24 24.20
CA GLU A 3 -4.39 -5.18 25.66
C GLU A 3 -5.26 -6.32 26.24
N THR A 4 -6.16 -6.87 25.44
CA THR A 4 -7.05 -7.98 25.81
C THR A 4 -6.61 -9.33 25.24
N GLY A 5 -5.35 -9.48 24.81
CA GLY A 5 -4.81 -10.72 24.24
C GLY A 5 -5.18 -10.96 22.77
N GLY A 6 -5.71 -9.97 22.07
CA GLY A 6 -6.17 -10.09 20.69
C GLY A 6 -5.15 -9.85 19.59
N GLY A 7 -3.86 -10.03 19.84
CA GLY A 7 -2.78 -9.91 18.86
C GLY A 7 -1.74 -8.85 19.23
N MET A 8 -0.55 -8.92 18.65
CA MET A 8 0.48 -7.90 18.80
C MET A 8 0.09 -6.61 18.06
N PRO A 9 0.49 -5.42 18.56
CA PRO A 9 0.34 -4.17 17.81
C PRO A 9 1.08 -4.29 16.48
N ASP A 10 0.49 -3.69 15.45
CA ASP A 10 1.16 -3.55 14.16
C ASP A 10 2.47 -2.77 14.36
N ILE A 11 3.53 -3.19 13.68
CA ILE A 11 4.85 -2.57 13.75
C ILE A 11 4.79 -1.05 13.49
N ILE A 12 3.86 -0.60 12.65
CA ILE A 12 3.60 0.82 12.37
C ILE A 12 3.14 1.58 13.62
N GLN A 13 2.51 0.90 14.57
CA GLN A 13 2.03 1.49 15.82
C GLN A 13 3.10 1.52 16.91
N LEU A 14 4.14 0.70 16.81
CA LEU A 14 5.23 0.67 17.79
C LEU A 14 6.08 1.95 17.75
N VAL A 15 6.36 2.49 16.57
CA VAL A 15 7.15 3.73 16.43
C VAL A 15 6.46 4.95 17.04
N PRO A 16 5.17 5.24 16.76
CA PRO A 16 4.43 6.26 17.48
C PRO A 16 4.37 6.02 18.98
N LEU A 17 4.22 4.77 19.42
CA LEU A 17 4.20 4.41 20.84
C LEU A 17 5.53 4.71 21.51
N CYS A 18 6.65 4.37 20.90
CA CYS A 18 8.00 4.70 21.38
C CYS A 18 8.19 6.21 21.54
N ARG A 19 7.71 7.00 20.58
CA ARG A 19 7.78 8.48 20.65
C ARG A 19 6.96 9.07 21.80
N VAL A 20 5.76 8.52 22.02
CA VAL A 20 4.88 8.97 23.13
C VAL A 20 5.49 8.61 24.49
N LEU A 21 6.19 7.48 24.57
CA LEU A 21 6.79 6.97 25.79
C LEU A 21 8.24 7.44 26.02
N ASP A 22 8.81 8.17 25.06
CA ASP A 22 10.21 8.60 25.04
C ASP A 22 11.20 7.43 25.24
N LEU A 23 10.89 6.30 24.56
CA LEU A 23 11.67 5.08 24.59
C LEU A 23 12.23 4.80 23.19
N SER A 24 13.41 4.20 23.13
CA SER A 24 13.85 3.54 21.90
C SER A 24 13.01 2.27 21.66
N LEU A 25 12.95 1.85 20.42
CA LEU A 25 12.24 0.62 20.06
C LEU A 25 12.87 -0.60 20.75
N GLN A 26 14.19 -0.61 20.90
CA GLN A 26 14.93 -1.64 21.61
C GLN A 26 14.52 -1.69 23.08
N GLU A 27 14.43 -0.55 23.75
CA GLU A 27 13.97 -0.44 25.13
C GLU A 27 12.53 -0.93 25.32
N LEU A 28 11.65 -0.65 24.36
CA LEU A 28 10.28 -1.15 24.39
C LEU A 28 10.22 -2.69 24.29
N LEU A 29 11.10 -3.30 23.48
CA LEU A 29 11.13 -4.73 23.21
C LEU A 29 11.92 -5.52 24.27
N ASP A 30 12.99 -4.97 24.80
CA ASP A 30 13.85 -5.64 25.78
C ASP A 30 13.28 -5.61 27.20
N GLY A 31 12.18 -4.89 27.45
CA GLY A 31 11.55 -4.81 28.77
C GLY A 31 12.52 -4.28 29.82
N VAL A 32 13.15 -3.17 29.53
CA VAL A 32 14.34 -2.57 30.16
C VAL A 32 14.43 -2.68 31.67
N GLU A 33 15.60 -3.07 32.13
CA GLU A 33 15.92 -3.17 33.56
C GLU A 33 16.15 -1.82 34.28
N GLU A 34 16.41 -0.73 33.53
CA GLU A 34 16.66 0.61 34.10
C GLU A 34 15.98 1.73 33.34
N GLY A 35 15.27 2.63 34.04
CA GLY A 35 14.64 3.83 33.48
C GLY A 35 13.11 3.81 33.39
N LEU A 36 12.55 4.57 32.48
CA LEU A 36 11.10 4.79 32.30
C LEU A 36 10.30 3.50 32.01
N GLY A 37 10.94 2.48 31.44
CA GLY A 37 10.32 1.18 31.22
C GLY A 37 9.85 0.53 32.53
N LYS A 38 10.62 0.64 33.61
CA LYS A 38 10.22 0.14 34.94
C LYS A 38 9.05 0.94 35.51
N GLN A 39 9.03 2.25 35.31
CA GLN A 39 7.88 3.08 35.74
C GLN A 39 6.62 2.79 34.94
N PHE A 40 6.75 2.55 33.63
CA PHE A 40 5.63 2.23 32.77
C PHE A 40 5.04 0.84 33.08
N ILE A 41 5.88 -0.18 33.24
CA ILE A 41 5.45 -1.52 33.65
C ILE A 41 4.88 -1.49 35.07
N SER A 42 5.48 -0.72 35.99
CA SER A 42 4.94 -0.58 37.36
C SER A 42 3.66 0.25 37.40
N SER A 43 3.49 1.24 36.54
CA SER A 43 2.22 1.99 36.46
C SER A 43 1.11 1.20 35.79
N LEU A 44 1.45 0.26 34.91
CA LEU A 44 0.48 -0.61 34.24
C LEU A 44 0.10 -1.86 35.05
N LEU A 45 0.98 -2.42 35.88
CA LEU A 45 0.77 -3.77 36.45
C LEU A 45 1.37 -4.08 37.82
N ILE A 46 2.13 -3.19 38.53
CA ILE A 46 2.81 -3.60 39.76
C ILE A 46 2.56 -2.65 40.92
N GLN A 47 1.70 -3.05 41.84
CA GLN A 47 1.85 -2.70 43.24
C GLN A 47 2.66 -3.81 43.93
N GLN A 48 3.84 -3.49 44.49
CA GLN A 48 4.52 -4.37 45.39
C GLN A 48 3.66 -4.54 46.65
N THR A 49 3.16 -5.73 46.89
CA THR A 49 2.62 -6.10 48.19
C THR A 49 3.71 -6.77 49.00
N ASP A 50 3.95 -6.24 50.21
CA ASP A 50 4.81 -6.81 51.20
C ASP A 50 4.57 -8.30 51.40
N GLU A 51 5.64 -9.07 51.53
CA GLU A 51 5.59 -10.47 51.87
C GLU A 51 4.89 -10.66 53.20
N ASN A 52 3.92 -11.56 53.24
CA ASN A 52 3.10 -12.00 54.36
C ASN A 52 1.75 -11.29 54.57
N LYS A 53 0.81 -11.56 53.72
CA LYS A 53 -0.62 -11.61 54.17
C LYS A 53 -1.34 -12.77 53.49
N ASN A 54 -1.89 -13.63 54.32
CA ASN A 54 -2.86 -14.66 53.96
C ASN A 54 -3.96 -14.09 53.14
N ILE A 55 -4.16 -14.65 51.97
CA ILE A 55 -5.22 -14.27 51.05
C ILE A 55 -6.53 -14.80 51.63
N ASN A 56 -7.27 -13.96 52.33
CA ASN A 56 -8.70 -14.14 52.46
C ASN A 56 -9.37 -13.55 51.22
N THR A 57 -10.05 -14.39 50.50
CA THR A 57 -10.88 -14.03 49.34
C THR A 57 -12.08 -13.23 49.82
N GLU A 58 -12.01 -11.90 49.78
CA GLU A 58 -13.16 -11.04 49.68
C GLU A 58 -13.07 -10.22 48.41
N THR A 59 -14.09 -10.39 47.61
CA THR A 59 -14.37 -9.79 46.32
C THR A 59 -14.39 -8.27 46.39
N SER A 60 -13.40 -7.59 45.78
CA SER A 60 -13.59 -6.26 45.20
C SER A 60 -12.37 -5.83 44.38
N ASN A 61 -12.61 -5.54 43.12
CA ASN A 61 -11.69 -5.04 42.12
C ASN A 61 -10.69 -6.06 41.56
N ASP A 62 -11.01 -6.55 40.36
CA ASP A 62 -10.23 -7.51 39.59
C ASP A 62 -8.88 -6.93 39.12
N HIS A 63 -7.91 -6.90 40.05
CA HIS A 63 -6.52 -6.67 39.68
C HIS A 63 -5.81 -8.01 39.61
N VAL A 64 -5.41 -8.41 38.40
CA VAL A 64 -4.53 -9.58 38.18
C VAL A 64 -3.09 -9.10 38.35
N PHE A 65 -2.41 -9.62 39.37
CA PHE A 65 -0.99 -9.38 39.58
C PHE A 65 -0.20 -10.48 38.90
N ILE A 66 0.59 -10.14 37.88
CA ILE A 66 1.53 -11.08 37.25
C ILE A 66 2.90 -10.82 37.85
N ARG A 67 3.43 -11.78 38.62
CA ARG A 67 4.84 -11.79 39.04
C ARG A 67 5.63 -12.70 38.10
N PRO A 68 6.43 -12.18 37.19
CA PRO A 68 7.32 -13.03 36.40
C PRO A 68 8.40 -13.61 37.35
N GLN A 69 8.45 -14.93 37.44
CA GLN A 69 9.55 -15.62 38.12
C GLN A 69 10.47 -16.24 37.07
N ILE A 70 11.69 -15.78 37.00
CA ILE A 70 12.68 -16.37 36.09
C ILE A 70 13.19 -17.66 36.73
N HIS A 71 12.60 -18.79 36.43
CA HIS A 71 13.00 -20.08 36.91
C HIS A 71 14.15 -20.74 36.14
N ARG A 72 14.37 -20.32 34.90
CA ARG A 72 15.47 -20.81 34.06
C ARG A 72 15.91 -19.73 33.08
N GLN A 73 17.22 -19.50 33.01
CA GLN A 73 17.83 -18.73 31.92
C GLN A 73 18.16 -19.67 30.76
N THR A 74 17.15 -20.12 30.04
CA THR A 74 17.36 -20.76 28.76
C THR A 74 17.25 -19.71 27.67
N PRO A 75 18.20 -19.64 26.71
CA PRO A 75 18.09 -18.72 25.59
C PRO A 75 16.76 -18.92 24.88
N THR A 76 15.99 -17.87 24.75
CA THR A 76 14.77 -17.90 23.94
C THR A 76 15.16 -17.95 22.47
N SER A 77 14.50 -18.80 21.69
CA SER A 77 14.75 -18.83 20.26
C SER A 77 14.39 -17.49 19.63
N THR A 78 15.29 -16.92 18.82
CA THR A 78 15.04 -15.69 18.07
C THR A 78 13.85 -15.79 17.15
N TYR A 79 13.49 -17.01 16.70
CA TYR A 79 12.34 -17.27 15.84
C TYR A 79 10.96 -17.07 16.51
N ILE A 80 10.93 -16.83 17.83
CA ILE A 80 9.67 -16.46 18.51
C ILE A 80 9.20 -15.07 18.11
N PHE A 81 10.13 -14.17 17.78
CA PHE A 81 9.86 -12.78 17.42
C PHE A 81 9.69 -12.59 15.90
N GLY A 82 8.80 -13.38 15.33
CA GLY A 82 8.42 -13.24 13.91
C GLY A 82 7.25 -12.28 13.72
N HIS A 83 7.13 -11.73 12.52
CA HIS A 83 6.04 -10.86 12.12
C HIS A 83 5.24 -11.45 10.97
N ASN A 84 3.94 -11.14 10.95
CA ASN A 84 3.05 -11.47 9.86
C ASN A 84 2.92 -10.25 8.94
N LEU A 85 3.40 -10.39 7.72
CA LEU A 85 3.25 -9.40 6.67
C LEU A 85 2.08 -9.83 5.78
N GLU A 86 0.97 -9.09 5.84
CA GLU A 86 -0.28 -9.45 5.19
C GLU A 86 -0.74 -8.36 4.22
N HIS A 87 -1.30 -8.73 3.07
CA HIS A 87 -1.85 -7.77 2.10
C HIS A 87 -3.16 -7.11 2.57
N THR A 88 -3.37 -7.02 3.88
CA THR A 88 -4.58 -6.49 4.49
C THR A 88 -4.25 -5.41 5.52
N ARG A 89 -5.24 -4.64 5.94
CA ARG A 89 -5.20 -3.75 7.11
C ARG A 89 -4.04 -2.74 7.10
N ALA A 90 -3.78 -2.12 5.96
CA ALA A 90 -2.69 -1.16 5.80
C ALA A 90 -1.26 -1.72 5.97
N CYS A 91 -1.08 -3.01 6.00
CA CYS A 91 0.26 -3.58 6.13
C CYS A 91 1.11 -3.33 4.88
N ILE A 92 0.52 -3.49 3.69
CA ILE A 92 1.18 -3.16 2.42
C ILE A 92 0.81 -1.73 2.00
N TYR A 93 -0.49 -1.45 1.78
CA TYR A 93 -0.96 -0.14 1.32
C TYR A 93 -1.12 0.83 2.49
N GLY A 94 -0.40 1.96 2.44
CA GLY A 94 -0.25 2.86 3.58
C GLY A 94 0.79 2.41 4.60
N GLY A 95 1.40 1.23 4.41
CA GLY A 95 2.47 0.67 5.24
C GLY A 95 3.76 0.48 4.45
N LEU A 96 4.02 -0.76 4.01
CA LEU A 96 5.29 -1.16 3.37
C LEU A 96 5.44 -0.60 1.95
N SER A 97 4.36 -0.47 1.16
CA SER A 97 4.43 0.05 -0.20
C SER A 97 4.90 1.50 -0.23
N ALA A 98 5.89 1.78 -1.07
CA ALA A 98 6.40 3.13 -1.33
C ALA A 98 5.60 3.87 -2.42
N GLN A 99 4.59 3.23 -3.01
CA GLN A 99 3.76 3.80 -4.07
C GLN A 99 2.93 4.96 -3.52
N VAL A 100 3.05 6.15 -4.14
CA VAL A 100 2.31 7.34 -3.70
C VAL A 100 1.02 7.57 -4.48
N LEU A 101 0.88 7.00 -5.68
CA LEU A 101 -0.35 7.10 -6.47
C LEU A 101 -1.40 6.10 -6.01
N ARG A 102 -2.60 6.60 -5.78
CA ARG A 102 -3.77 5.77 -5.47
C ARG A 102 -4.41 5.28 -6.76
N ASN A 103 -5.00 4.09 -6.72
CA ASN A 103 -5.64 3.45 -7.87
C ASN A 103 -4.84 3.57 -9.18
N ARG A 104 -3.55 3.27 -9.11
CA ARG A 104 -2.59 3.44 -10.20
C ARG A 104 -2.82 2.52 -11.40
N LYS A 105 -3.67 1.51 -11.23
CA LYS A 105 -4.04 0.50 -12.25
C LYS A 105 -5.50 0.64 -12.69
N PHE A 106 -6.17 1.71 -12.28
CA PHE A 106 -7.55 2.04 -12.67
C PHE A 106 -8.58 0.96 -12.34
N ALA A 107 -8.35 0.18 -11.27
CA ALA A 107 -9.26 -0.89 -10.86
C ALA A 107 -10.60 -0.35 -10.35
N GLY A 108 -11.62 -1.18 -10.46
CA GLY A 108 -12.92 -0.93 -9.90
C GLY A 108 -13.87 -0.13 -10.78
N LYS A 109 -14.89 0.40 -10.15
CA LYS A 109 -15.94 1.19 -10.84
C LYS A 109 -15.55 2.67 -10.89
N PRO A 110 -16.08 3.42 -11.86
CA PRO A 110 -15.95 4.88 -11.85
C PRO A 110 -16.48 5.47 -10.54
N SER A 111 -15.85 6.54 -10.08
CA SER A 111 -16.30 7.28 -8.87
C SER A 111 -17.54 8.15 -9.13
N GLY A 112 -17.75 8.55 -10.37
CA GLY A 112 -18.82 9.46 -10.79
C GLY A 112 -19.45 9.10 -12.13
N SER A 113 -20.37 9.93 -12.59
CA SER A 113 -21.07 9.78 -13.87
C SER A 113 -20.21 10.14 -15.09
N ASP A 114 -19.03 10.71 -14.87
CA ASP A 114 -18.07 11.07 -15.93
C ASP A 114 -17.31 9.86 -16.51
N GLY A 115 -17.36 8.71 -15.84
CA GLY A 115 -16.70 7.48 -16.26
C GLY A 115 -15.21 7.39 -15.90
N CYS A 116 -14.66 8.40 -15.21
CA CYS A 116 -13.27 8.39 -14.76
C CYS A 116 -13.05 7.39 -13.63
N ALA A 117 -11.87 6.81 -13.57
CA ALA A 117 -11.50 5.85 -12.52
C ALA A 117 -11.56 6.48 -11.13
N ALA A 118 -11.96 5.70 -10.14
CA ALA A 118 -11.91 6.12 -8.74
C ALA A 118 -10.50 6.63 -8.37
N GLU A 119 -10.41 7.62 -7.49
CA GLU A 119 -9.19 8.35 -7.08
C GLU A 119 -8.60 9.29 -8.14
N TRP A 120 -9.15 9.32 -9.34
CA TRP A 120 -8.73 10.22 -10.42
C TRP A 120 -9.81 11.24 -10.74
N ILE A 121 -9.40 12.48 -10.94
CA ILE A 121 -10.26 13.62 -11.26
C ILE A 121 -10.14 13.86 -12.76
N PRO A 122 -11.25 13.87 -13.52
CA PRO A 122 -11.22 14.15 -14.95
C PRO A 122 -10.91 15.62 -15.21
N ILE A 123 -10.11 15.90 -16.25
CA ILE A 123 -9.83 17.24 -16.75
C ILE A 123 -10.52 17.41 -18.10
N GLY A 124 -11.36 18.44 -18.24
CA GLY A 124 -12.09 18.72 -19.49
C GLY A 124 -13.23 17.74 -19.77
N ALA A 125 -13.93 17.29 -18.74
CA ALA A 125 -14.97 16.27 -18.83
C ALA A 125 -16.11 16.63 -19.80
N GLU A 126 -16.42 17.91 -19.99
CA GLU A 126 -17.48 18.39 -20.89
C GLU A 126 -17.18 18.13 -22.38
N HIS A 127 -15.93 17.84 -22.73
CA HIS A 127 -15.47 17.55 -24.09
C HIS A 127 -14.72 16.24 -24.22
N THR A 128 -14.78 15.39 -23.21
CA THR A 128 -13.97 14.19 -23.09
C THR A 128 -14.82 13.00 -22.67
N LEU A 129 -14.60 11.86 -23.30
CA LEU A 129 -15.17 10.58 -22.90
C LEU A 129 -14.12 9.83 -22.06
N TYR A 130 -14.53 9.37 -20.89
CA TYR A 130 -13.76 8.48 -20.01
C TYR A 130 -14.43 7.12 -19.96
N VAL A 131 -13.66 6.07 -20.18
CA VAL A 131 -14.16 4.68 -20.15
C VAL A 131 -13.15 3.78 -19.47
N LEU A 132 -13.60 2.97 -18.53
CA LEU A 132 -12.79 1.88 -17.98
C LEU A 132 -12.91 0.68 -18.93
N ASP A 133 -11.81 0.35 -19.59
CA ASP A 133 -11.70 -0.74 -20.56
C ASP A 133 -11.11 -1.97 -19.88
N SER A 134 -11.89 -3.03 -19.77
CA SER A 134 -11.50 -4.29 -19.10
C SER A 134 -10.63 -5.21 -19.95
N ASP A 135 -10.46 -4.92 -21.23
CA ASP A 135 -9.62 -5.70 -22.15
C ASP A 135 -8.40 -4.88 -22.59
N ASN A 136 -7.49 -4.63 -21.67
CA ASN A 136 -6.35 -3.76 -21.95
C ASN A 136 -5.13 -4.48 -22.54
N GLY A 137 -4.97 -5.78 -22.28
CA GLY A 137 -3.83 -6.59 -22.75
C GLY A 137 -2.48 -6.27 -22.08
N LEU A 138 -2.44 -5.38 -21.07
CA LEU A 138 -1.23 -5.03 -20.32
C LEU A 138 -1.11 -5.86 -19.05
N GLN A 139 -2.17 -5.86 -18.25
CA GLN A 139 -2.22 -6.60 -17.00
C GLN A 139 -2.77 -7.99 -17.25
N THR A 140 -2.25 -8.97 -16.56
CA THR A 140 -2.70 -10.35 -16.66
C THR A 140 -2.76 -11.02 -15.30
N SER A 141 -3.58 -12.05 -15.19
CA SER A 141 -3.53 -13.00 -14.10
C SER A 141 -3.25 -14.37 -14.66
N VAL A 142 -2.04 -14.85 -14.45
CA VAL A 142 -1.63 -16.19 -14.85
C VAL A 142 -2.47 -17.25 -14.14
N ALA A 143 -2.77 -17.01 -12.86
CA ALA A 143 -3.58 -17.92 -12.06
C ALA A 143 -5.03 -18.01 -12.58
N TYR A 144 -5.59 -16.93 -13.12
CA TYR A 144 -6.97 -16.91 -13.61
C TYR A 144 -7.19 -17.80 -14.83
N THR A 145 -6.24 -17.85 -15.75
CA THR A 145 -6.34 -18.72 -16.94
C THR A 145 -6.35 -20.20 -16.56
N HIS A 146 -5.64 -20.57 -15.50
CA HIS A 146 -5.59 -21.95 -15.00
C HIS A 146 -6.84 -22.34 -14.20
N HIS A 147 -7.41 -21.41 -13.43
CA HIS A 147 -8.59 -21.66 -12.60
C HIS A 147 -9.92 -21.66 -13.36
N LYS A 148 -9.97 -21.13 -14.58
CA LYS A 148 -11.18 -21.20 -15.40
C LYS A 148 -11.59 -22.64 -15.72
N GLU A 149 -10.62 -23.55 -15.74
CA GLU A 149 -10.83 -24.98 -15.98
C GLU A 149 -11.03 -25.78 -14.67
N ILE A 150 -10.33 -25.41 -13.61
CA ILE A 150 -10.36 -26.12 -12.31
C ILE A 150 -11.41 -25.56 -11.34
N GLY A 151 -11.77 -24.29 -11.49
CA GLY A 151 -12.53 -23.54 -10.49
C GLY A 151 -14.00 -23.89 -10.31
N LYS A 152 -14.58 -24.69 -11.19
CA LYS A 152 -15.98 -25.10 -11.03
C LYS A 152 -16.17 -26.26 -10.03
N GLU A 153 -15.14 -27.06 -9.79
CA GLU A 153 -15.27 -28.27 -8.96
C GLU A 153 -14.70 -28.11 -7.53
N MET A 154 -13.74 -27.24 -7.31
CA MET A 154 -13.09 -27.09 -6.00
C MET A 154 -13.68 -26.03 -5.07
N MET A 155 -14.55 -25.16 -5.55
CA MET A 155 -15.09 -24.07 -4.75
C MET A 155 -16.54 -24.30 -4.33
N GLY A 156 -16.76 -25.23 -3.44
CA GLY A 156 -18.08 -25.55 -2.85
C GLY A 156 -18.72 -24.45 -2.00
N THR A 157 -18.19 -23.25 -1.98
CA THR A 157 -18.76 -22.13 -1.22
C THR A 157 -18.74 -20.85 -2.03
N GLY A 158 -19.44 -20.70 -3.08
CA GLY A 158 -19.82 -19.48 -3.85
C GLY A 158 -19.17 -18.11 -3.56
N LYS A 159 -18.19 -18.02 -2.67
CA LYS A 159 -17.58 -16.77 -2.16
C LYS A 159 -16.16 -16.50 -2.67
N MET A 160 -15.58 -17.39 -3.48
CA MET A 160 -14.19 -17.23 -3.95
C MET A 160 -14.07 -16.84 -5.43
N ASN A 161 -15.14 -16.42 -6.09
CA ASN A 161 -15.07 -15.87 -7.44
C ASN A 161 -14.65 -14.39 -7.41
N ARG A 162 -13.42 -14.12 -6.98
CA ARG A 162 -12.87 -12.78 -7.04
C ARG A 162 -12.48 -12.44 -8.46
N ARG A 163 -12.87 -11.26 -8.86
CA ARG A 163 -12.49 -10.70 -10.14
C ARG A 163 -11.06 -10.22 -10.10
N ASN A 164 -10.29 -10.56 -11.11
CA ASN A 164 -9.10 -9.82 -11.46
C ASN A 164 -9.51 -8.64 -12.31
N GLU A 165 -9.14 -7.46 -11.88
CA GLU A 165 -9.47 -6.22 -12.58
C GLU A 165 -8.32 -5.82 -13.51
N CYS A 166 -8.35 -6.32 -14.75
CA CYS A 166 -7.41 -5.91 -15.80
C CYS A 166 -7.97 -4.70 -16.55
N GLN A 167 -7.91 -3.52 -15.95
CA GLN A 167 -8.50 -2.32 -16.53
C GLN A 167 -7.46 -1.32 -17.03
N ALA A 168 -7.85 -0.54 -18.01
CA ALA A 168 -7.18 0.67 -18.44
C ALA A 168 -8.17 1.82 -18.47
N LEU A 169 -7.71 3.03 -18.19
CA LEU A 169 -8.52 4.22 -18.37
C LEU A 169 -8.34 4.77 -19.78
N ASP A 170 -9.40 4.72 -20.54
CA ASP A 170 -9.50 5.25 -21.89
C ASP A 170 -10.00 6.69 -21.83
N VAL A 171 -9.20 7.62 -22.33
CA VAL A 171 -9.50 9.04 -22.36
C VAL A 171 -9.55 9.51 -23.80
N GLN A 172 -10.72 9.90 -24.28
CA GLN A 172 -10.92 10.37 -25.65
C GLN A 172 -11.35 11.82 -25.67
N LEU A 173 -10.51 12.70 -26.22
CA LEU A 173 -10.87 14.08 -26.50
C LEU A 173 -11.71 14.17 -27.77
N LEU A 174 -12.93 14.69 -27.64
CA LEU A 174 -13.90 14.77 -28.72
C LEU A 174 -13.81 16.07 -29.53
N LYS A 175 -13.27 17.12 -28.93
CA LYS A 175 -13.25 18.47 -29.51
C LYS A 175 -11.83 19.04 -29.54
N GLU A 176 -11.40 19.53 -30.71
CA GLU A 176 -10.11 20.19 -30.90
C GLU A 176 -9.94 21.42 -30.00
N ASN A 177 -8.69 21.77 -29.69
CA ASN A 177 -8.30 22.95 -28.91
C ASN A 177 -8.86 22.99 -27.49
N HIS A 178 -9.16 21.84 -26.92
CA HIS A 178 -9.48 21.67 -25.50
C HIS A 178 -8.42 20.80 -24.86
N ILE A 179 -8.25 20.99 -23.56
CA ILE A 179 -7.33 20.18 -22.74
C ILE A 179 -8.15 19.11 -22.05
N CYS A 180 -7.69 17.88 -22.13
CA CYS A 180 -8.25 16.76 -21.37
C CYS A 180 -7.15 15.97 -20.66
N GLY A 181 -7.56 15.12 -19.75
CA GLY A 181 -6.64 14.23 -19.02
C GLY A 181 -7.16 13.86 -17.66
N ILE A 182 -6.25 13.51 -16.79
CA ILE A 182 -6.54 13.05 -15.43
C ILE A 182 -5.66 13.78 -14.42
N ARG A 183 -6.19 13.94 -13.21
CA ARG A 183 -5.47 14.54 -12.09
C ARG A 183 -5.68 13.73 -10.84
N GLN A 184 -4.63 13.65 -10.03
CA GLN A 184 -4.73 13.15 -8.65
C GLN A 184 -4.20 14.21 -7.71
N GLU A 185 -4.98 14.53 -6.68
CA GLU A 185 -4.67 15.55 -5.67
C GLU A 185 -4.27 14.91 -4.35
N ASN A 186 -3.76 15.74 -3.44
CA ASN A 186 -3.40 15.36 -2.08
C ASN A 186 -2.38 14.20 -2.04
N LEU A 187 -1.35 14.32 -2.87
CA LEU A 187 -0.17 13.46 -2.82
C LEU A 187 0.76 14.02 -1.75
N ASP A 188 0.94 13.30 -0.65
CA ASP A 188 1.88 13.64 0.41
C ASP A 188 3.28 13.22 -0.02
N LEU A 189 4.10 14.20 -0.44
CA LEU A 189 5.43 13.96 -0.97
C LEU A 189 6.50 14.49 -0.03
N ARG A 190 7.55 13.70 0.17
CA ARG A 190 8.78 14.10 0.86
C ARG A 190 9.67 14.92 -0.07
N ALA A 191 10.55 15.75 0.51
CA ALA A 191 11.60 16.44 -0.24
C ALA A 191 12.69 15.44 -0.68
N CYS A 192 12.53 14.84 -1.86
CA CYS A 192 13.48 13.91 -2.45
C CYS A 192 13.21 13.75 -3.96
N GLU A 193 14.02 12.93 -4.63
CA GLU A 193 13.74 12.53 -6.00
C GLU A 193 12.66 11.44 -6.05
N TYR A 194 11.78 11.56 -7.04
CA TYR A 194 10.77 10.56 -7.38
C TYR A 194 10.94 10.10 -8.82
N LYS A 195 10.64 8.84 -9.05
CA LYS A 195 10.51 8.28 -10.39
C LYS A 195 9.04 8.11 -10.72
N LEU A 196 8.55 8.88 -11.70
CA LEU A 196 7.22 8.71 -12.28
C LEU A 196 7.36 7.81 -13.51
N ARG A 197 6.49 6.81 -13.62
CA ARG A 197 6.35 5.94 -14.78
C ARG A 197 4.92 6.00 -15.29
N ILE A 198 4.77 6.16 -16.59
CA ILE A 198 3.50 6.18 -17.30
C ILE A 198 3.52 5.07 -18.34
N VAL A 199 2.55 4.16 -18.30
CA VAL A 199 2.34 3.15 -19.33
C VAL A 199 1.04 3.48 -20.05
N ALA A 200 1.15 3.84 -21.32
CA ALA A 200 0.01 4.28 -22.12
C ALA A 200 0.13 3.82 -23.57
N LYS A 201 -1.00 3.81 -24.30
CA LYS A 201 -1.04 3.58 -25.75
C LYS A 201 -2.03 4.49 -26.43
N THR A 202 -1.83 4.69 -27.73
CA THR A 202 -2.69 5.53 -28.56
C THR A 202 -2.71 5.01 -29.99
N SER A 203 -3.72 5.40 -30.78
CA SER A 203 -3.77 5.21 -32.23
C SER A 203 -3.21 6.39 -33.04
N GLU A 204 -2.99 7.54 -32.38
CA GLU A 204 -2.52 8.76 -33.03
C GLU A 204 -1.26 9.31 -32.33
N LEU A 205 -0.48 10.10 -33.07
CA LEU A 205 0.65 10.84 -32.45
C LEU A 205 0.11 11.93 -31.53
N VAL A 206 0.40 11.82 -30.22
CA VAL A 206 -0.09 12.74 -29.18
C VAL A 206 1.03 13.20 -28.28
N GLU A 207 1.09 14.51 -28.04
CA GLU A 207 1.94 15.07 -27.00
C GLU A 207 1.21 14.98 -25.66
N ILE A 208 1.83 14.34 -24.69
CA ILE A 208 1.36 14.23 -23.31
C ILE A 208 2.14 15.20 -22.45
N ARG A 209 1.44 16.02 -21.68
CA ARG A 209 2.01 16.91 -20.69
C ARG A 209 1.76 16.35 -19.29
N VAL A 210 2.80 16.28 -18.50
CA VAL A 210 2.79 15.89 -17.09
C VAL A 210 3.16 17.11 -16.26
N ALA A 211 2.35 17.46 -15.28
CA ALA A 211 2.66 18.55 -14.38
C ALA A 211 2.41 18.13 -12.93
N LEU A 212 3.37 18.44 -12.07
CA LEU A 212 3.28 18.26 -10.63
C LEU A 212 3.32 19.64 -9.97
N MET A 213 2.31 19.98 -9.18
CA MET A 213 2.14 21.29 -8.55
C MET A 213 1.89 21.13 -7.07
N GLU A 214 2.47 22.00 -6.24
CA GLU A 214 2.10 22.08 -4.83
C GLU A 214 0.63 22.54 -4.73
N ASN A 215 -0.16 21.94 -3.85
CA ASN A 215 -1.58 22.24 -3.71
C ASN A 215 -1.80 23.72 -3.37
N GLY A 216 -2.68 24.37 -4.15
CA GLY A 216 -3.04 25.77 -3.95
C GLY A 216 -2.07 26.80 -4.51
N ILE A 217 -1.00 26.37 -5.18
CA ILE A 217 -0.06 27.26 -5.87
C ILE A 217 -0.15 26.99 -7.37
N GLU A 218 -0.67 27.96 -8.12
CA GLU A 218 -0.51 28.01 -9.58
C GLU A 218 0.91 28.49 -9.89
N ASP A 219 1.92 27.73 -9.52
CA ASP A 219 3.29 28.06 -9.87
C ASP A 219 3.61 27.52 -11.27
N THR A 220 3.86 28.45 -12.18
CA THR A 220 4.34 28.17 -13.54
C THR A 220 5.74 27.55 -13.56
N ASN A 221 6.45 27.56 -12.43
CA ASN A 221 7.73 26.88 -12.23
C ASN A 221 7.56 25.45 -11.72
N GLY A 222 6.34 24.93 -11.65
CA GLY A 222 6.06 23.54 -11.30
C GLY A 222 6.81 22.57 -12.20
N LEU A 223 7.08 21.39 -11.66
CA LEU A 223 7.75 20.32 -12.40
C LEU A 223 6.88 19.87 -13.57
N THR A 224 7.21 20.33 -14.76
CA THR A 224 6.48 20.02 -15.99
C THR A 224 7.37 19.25 -16.95
N TYR A 225 6.83 18.17 -17.49
CA TYR A 225 7.46 17.31 -18.49
C TYR A 225 6.50 17.12 -19.65
N SER A 226 7.04 16.95 -20.86
CA SER A 226 6.27 16.54 -22.03
C SER A 226 6.96 15.41 -22.75
N PHE A 227 6.18 14.51 -23.32
CA PHE A 227 6.67 13.46 -24.19
C PHE A 227 5.66 13.16 -25.29
N THR A 228 6.14 12.59 -26.36
CA THR A 228 5.31 12.21 -27.49
C THR A 228 4.97 10.73 -27.42
N LEU A 229 3.68 10.43 -27.32
CA LEU A 229 3.16 9.08 -27.43
C LEU A 229 2.92 8.77 -28.91
N HIS A 230 3.53 7.71 -29.40
CA HIS A 230 3.42 7.27 -30.80
C HIS A 230 2.27 6.27 -30.98
N PRO A 231 1.65 6.21 -32.19
CA PRO A 231 0.69 5.18 -32.50
C PRO A 231 1.30 3.78 -32.33
N GLY A 232 0.56 2.89 -31.67
CA GLY A 232 1.01 1.51 -31.49
C GLY A 232 0.58 0.88 -30.18
N ASP A 233 1.39 -0.07 -29.74
CA ASP A 233 1.17 -0.80 -28.49
C ASP A 233 1.62 -0.01 -27.26
N TRP A 234 1.55 -0.63 -26.09
CA TRP A 234 1.91 -0.02 -24.82
C TRP A 234 3.34 0.53 -24.81
N GLN A 235 3.44 1.81 -24.49
CA GLN A 235 4.71 2.54 -24.34
C GLN A 235 4.91 2.88 -22.88
N LYS A 236 6.15 2.75 -22.41
CA LYS A 236 6.56 3.00 -21.04
C LYS A 236 7.48 4.20 -20.99
N GLU A 237 7.00 5.29 -20.43
CA GLU A 237 7.78 6.52 -20.22
C GLU A 237 8.17 6.67 -18.74
N ASN A 238 9.39 7.13 -18.50
CA ASN A 238 9.94 7.31 -17.15
C ASN A 238 10.51 8.71 -17.01
N PHE A 239 10.18 9.36 -15.90
CA PHE A 239 10.65 10.69 -15.53
C PHE A 239 11.25 10.67 -14.14
N SER A 240 12.35 11.39 -13.94
CA SER A 240 12.84 11.73 -12.61
C SER A 240 12.37 13.12 -12.24
N MET A 241 11.81 13.27 -11.05
CA MET A 241 11.27 14.51 -10.53
C MET A 241 11.90 14.82 -9.17
N HIS A 242 12.55 15.97 -9.05
CA HIS A 242 13.07 16.41 -7.76
C HIS A 242 12.02 17.26 -7.04
N ILE A 243 11.56 16.80 -5.88
CA ILE A 243 10.64 17.54 -5.02
C ILE A 243 11.45 18.35 -4.02
N PRO A 244 11.45 19.69 -4.12
CA PRO A 244 12.34 20.52 -3.31
C PRO A 244 11.89 20.64 -1.85
N LYS A 245 10.59 20.48 -1.59
CA LYS A 245 9.99 20.69 -0.27
C LYS A 245 8.91 19.63 -0.02
N ALA A 246 8.88 19.07 1.17
CA ALA A 246 7.80 18.19 1.60
C ALA A 246 6.46 18.95 1.66
N GLY A 247 5.39 18.30 1.20
CA GLY A 247 4.07 18.92 1.18
C GLY A 247 3.05 18.11 0.38
N MET A 248 1.88 18.71 0.23
CA MET A 248 0.78 18.14 -0.56
C MET A 248 0.88 18.64 -2.00
N TYR A 249 0.87 17.71 -2.93
CA TYR A 249 0.99 17.96 -4.36
C TYR A 249 -0.18 17.40 -5.16
N SER A 250 -0.36 17.91 -6.36
CA SER A 250 -1.26 17.38 -7.37
C SER A 250 -0.48 17.01 -8.63
N LEU A 251 -0.73 15.82 -9.15
CA LEU A 251 -0.21 15.34 -10.42
C LEU A 251 -1.29 15.42 -11.48
N SER A 252 -1.02 16.07 -12.61
CA SER A 252 -1.88 16.11 -13.77
C SER A 252 -1.17 15.53 -15.00
N ILE A 253 -1.91 14.75 -15.79
CA ILE A 253 -1.45 14.16 -17.05
C ILE A 253 -2.48 14.55 -18.11
N THR A 254 -2.08 15.36 -19.08
CA THR A 254 -2.99 16.03 -20.02
C THR A 254 -2.51 15.95 -21.47
N PHE A 255 -3.45 16.12 -22.38
CA PHE A 255 -3.18 16.35 -23.79
C PHE A 255 -4.27 17.24 -24.40
N SER A 256 -3.98 17.84 -25.58
CA SER A 256 -4.88 18.82 -26.20
C SER A 256 -5.25 18.48 -27.65
N LYS A 257 -4.64 17.45 -28.22
CA LYS A 257 -4.99 16.96 -29.55
C LYS A 257 -6.23 16.08 -29.49
N ARG A 258 -7.14 16.22 -30.42
CA ARG A 258 -8.26 15.29 -30.59
C ARG A 258 -7.72 13.88 -30.88
N ALA A 259 -7.70 13.05 -29.86
CA ALA A 259 -7.11 11.73 -29.87
C ALA A 259 -7.73 10.86 -28.79
N ARG A 260 -7.38 9.57 -28.83
CA ARG A 260 -7.73 8.57 -27.81
C ARG A 260 -6.46 8.02 -27.19
N VAL A 261 -6.33 8.22 -25.89
CA VAL A 261 -5.19 7.73 -25.10
C VAL A 261 -5.69 6.74 -24.05
N LYS A 262 -5.12 5.55 -24.01
CA LYS A 262 -5.38 4.57 -22.97
C LYS A 262 -4.21 4.59 -21.96
N PHE A 263 -4.53 4.87 -20.71
CA PHE A 263 -3.60 4.74 -19.58
C PHE A 263 -3.77 3.37 -18.94
N GLY A 264 -2.73 2.56 -18.94
CA GLY A 264 -2.76 1.21 -18.37
C GLY A 264 -2.29 1.18 -16.93
N VAL A 265 -1.14 1.79 -16.66
CA VAL A 265 -0.53 1.84 -15.32
C VAL A 265 0.22 3.15 -15.13
N LEU A 266 0.09 3.70 -13.96
CA LEU A 266 0.90 4.81 -13.48
C LEU A 266 1.67 4.36 -12.23
N SER A 267 2.87 4.88 -12.01
CA SER A 267 3.66 4.57 -10.82
C SER A 267 4.50 5.77 -10.43
N MET A 268 4.47 6.16 -9.18
CA MET A 268 5.32 7.22 -8.64
C MET A 268 5.94 6.74 -7.32
N LEU A 269 7.25 6.55 -7.35
CA LEU A 269 8.02 6.01 -6.24
C LEU A 269 9.14 6.97 -5.85
N PRO A 270 9.43 7.20 -4.56
CA PRO A 270 10.62 7.91 -4.14
C PRO A 270 11.86 7.12 -4.59
N PHE A 271 12.93 7.82 -4.96
CA PHE A 271 14.14 7.18 -5.51
C PHE A 271 14.82 6.20 -4.53
N ASP A 272 14.68 6.45 -3.24
CA ASP A 272 15.26 5.64 -2.17
C ASP A 272 14.44 4.37 -1.82
N HIS A 273 13.39 4.06 -2.58
CA HIS A 273 12.61 2.83 -2.37
C HIS A 273 13.47 1.57 -2.52
N PHE A 274 13.11 0.52 -1.81
CA PHE A 274 13.71 -0.81 -1.97
C PHE A 274 12.70 -1.74 -2.63
N HIS A 275 12.87 -2.05 -3.90
CA HIS A 275 11.95 -2.90 -4.68
C HIS A 275 10.47 -2.48 -4.58
N GLY A 276 10.19 -1.18 -4.63
CA GLY A 276 8.82 -0.65 -4.45
C GLY A 276 8.37 -0.54 -3.00
N MET A 277 9.21 -0.92 -2.04
CA MET A 277 8.93 -0.87 -0.61
C MET A 277 9.60 0.35 0.05
N ARG A 278 9.02 0.84 1.12
CA ARG A 278 9.52 1.97 1.91
C ARG A 278 10.77 1.57 2.68
N ARG A 279 11.85 2.29 2.41
CA ARG A 279 13.13 2.07 3.07
C ARG A 279 13.08 2.32 4.57
N ASP A 280 12.40 3.38 4.99
CA ASP A 280 12.23 3.72 6.41
C ASP A 280 11.52 2.62 7.21
N VAL A 281 10.52 1.96 6.62
CA VAL A 281 9.85 0.81 7.22
C VAL A 281 10.80 -0.40 7.33
N ILE A 282 11.57 -0.67 6.28
CA ILE A 282 12.55 -1.77 6.28
C ILE A 282 13.64 -1.54 7.33
N GLU A 283 14.10 -0.31 7.48
CA GLU A 283 15.09 0.05 8.49
C GLU A 283 14.53 -0.15 9.89
N CYS A 284 13.29 0.26 10.16
CA CYS A 284 12.62 -0.05 11.43
C CYS A 284 12.51 -1.57 11.68
N MET A 285 12.19 -2.36 10.64
CA MET A 285 12.13 -3.82 10.76
C MET A 285 13.49 -4.42 11.15
N LYS A 286 14.60 -3.86 10.63
CA LYS A 286 15.96 -4.27 11.00
C LYS A 286 16.31 -3.86 12.43
N GLU A 287 15.94 -2.65 12.85
CA GLU A 287 16.17 -2.16 14.21
C GLU A 287 15.44 -3.00 15.25
N ILE A 288 14.22 -3.44 14.96
CA ILE A 288 13.45 -4.37 15.81
C ILE A 288 14.13 -5.75 15.89
N GLY A 289 14.99 -6.08 14.93
CA GLY A 289 15.65 -7.39 14.88
C GLY A 289 14.69 -8.51 14.49
N ILE A 290 13.78 -8.25 13.53
CA ILE A 290 12.86 -9.26 13.03
C ILE A 290 13.65 -10.43 12.45
N SER A 291 13.48 -11.61 13.06
CA SER A 291 14.20 -12.82 12.67
C SER A 291 13.40 -13.74 11.75
N MET A 292 12.10 -13.51 11.63
CA MET A 292 11.22 -14.31 10.78
C MET A 292 10.05 -13.46 10.26
N LEU A 293 9.77 -13.59 8.96
CA LEU A 293 8.58 -13.01 8.33
C LEU A 293 7.69 -14.12 7.78
N ARG A 294 6.40 -14.02 8.05
CA ARG A 294 5.37 -14.83 7.39
C ARG A 294 4.61 -13.96 6.40
N TRP A 295 4.53 -14.40 5.16
CA TRP A 295 3.86 -13.72 4.06
C TRP A 295 3.12 -14.76 3.18
N PRO A 296 2.07 -14.43 2.46
CA PRO A 296 1.39 -13.13 2.29
C PRO A 296 0.35 -12.83 3.36
N GLY A 297 0.32 -13.54 4.45
CA GLY A 297 -0.51 -13.26 5.60
C GLY A 297 -1.26 -14.45 6.17
N GLY A 298 -2.40 -14.17 6.82
CA GLY A 298 -3.31 -15.13 7.42
C GLY A 298 -4.34 -15.63 6.42
N ASN A 299 -5.58 -15.12 6.51
CA ASN A 299 -6.68 -15.50 5.61
C ASN A 299 -6.37 -15.15 4.15
N PHE A 300 -5.63 -14.07 3.92
CA PHE A 300 -5.24 -13.65 2.57
C PHE A 300 -4.38 -14.71 1.85
N ALA A 301 -3.62 -15.53 2.56
CA ALA A 301 -2.82 -16.60 1.97
C ALA A 301 -3.63 -17.60 1.13
N GLY A 302 -4.90 -17.84 1.52
CA GLY A 302 -5.83 -18.69 0.76
C GLY A 302 -6.34 -18.07 -0.56
N GLU A 303 -6.11 -16.76 -0.74
CA GLU A 303 -6.60 -15.98 -1.87
C GLU A 303 -5.48 -15.47 -2.75
N TYR A 304 -4.25 -15.43 -2.21
CA TYR A 304 -3.09 -14.94 -2.90
C TYR A 304 -2.71 -15.86 -4.06
N ARG A 305 -2.61 -15.25 -5.23
CA ARG A 305 -2.22 -15.93 -6.46
C ARG A 305 -0.73 -15.75 -6.67
N TRP A 306 0.05 -16.67 -6.14
CA TRP A 306 1.51 -16.60 -6.14
C TRP A 306 2.13 -16.53 -7.53
N GLN A 307 1.46 -17.11 -8.55
CA GLN A 307 1.91 -17.04 -9.96
C GLN A 307 1.88 -15.60 -10.47
N ASP A 308 0.87 -14.83 -10.08
CA ASP A 308 0.78 -13.41 -10.45
C ASP A 308 1.90 -12.60 -9.77
N GLY A 309 2.32 -13.02 -8.58
CA GLY A 309 3.43 -12.41 -7.85
C GLY A 309 4.82 -12.57 -8.50
N LEU A 310 4.96 -13.42 -9.53
CA LEU A 310 6.18 -13.60 -10.32
C LEU A 310 6.26 -12.66 -11.53
N LEU A 311 5.15 -11.97 -11.88
CA LEU A 311 5.13 -11.00 -12.97
C LEU A 311 5.77 -9.68 -12.53
N ASP A 312 6.11 -8.82 -13.50
CA ASP A 312 6.42 -7.41 -13.21
C ASP A 312 5.24 -6.76 -12.49
N ALA A 313 5.50 -5.93 -11.49
CA ALA A 313 4.48 -5.31 -10.66
C ALA A 313 3.42 -4.53 -11.46
N ASP A 314 3.77 -3.99 -12.63
CA ASP A 314 2.84 -3.29 -13.51
C ASP A 314 1.93 -4.25 -14.30
N GLU A 315 2.37 -5.47 -14.51
CA GLU A 315 1.66 -6.49 -15.28
C GLU A 315 0.72 -7.34 -14.43
N ARG A 316 0.85 -7.27 -13.09
CA ARG A 316 -0.01 -7.98 -12.15
C ARG A 316 -1.41 -7.36 -12.14
N ALA A 317 -2.42 -8.16 -12.44
CA ALA A 317 -3.81 -7.71 -12.35
C ALA A 317 -4.21 -7.43 -10.89
N PRO A 318 -4.87 -6.31 -10.59
CA PRO A 318 -5.46 -6.09 -9.27
C PRO A 318 -6.48 -7.17 -8.91
N LEU A 319 -6.51 -7.54 -7.64
CA LEU A 319 -7.43 -8.52 -7.09
C LEU A 319 -8.46 -7.83 -6.20
N GLU A 320 -9.75 -8.02 -6.46
CA GLU A 320 -10.83 -7.55 -5.61
C GLU A 320 -10.76 -8.25 -4.23
N ALA A 321 -10.77 -7.48 -3.15
CA ALA A 321 -10.70 -8.02 -1.80
C ALA A 321 -12.02 -8.70 -1.39
N TYR A 322 -11.90 -9.71 -0.51
CA TYR A 322 -13.06 -10.50 -0.06
C TYR A 322 -14.03 -9.69 0.84
N MET A 323 -13.49 -8.77 1.63
CA MET A 323 -14.28 -7.90 2.49
C MET A 323 -13.92 -6.44 2.18
N GLU A 324 -14.82 -5.73 1.54
CA GLU A 324 -14.64 -4.35 1.09
C GLU A 324 -14.13 -3.39 2.20
N ASN A 325 -14.54 -3.61 3.44
CA ASN A 325 -14.28 -2.68 4.54
C ASN A 325 -13.14 -3.06 5.48
N GLU A 326 -12.63 -4.30 5.44
CA GLU A 326 -11.66 -4.76 6.44
C GLU A 326 -10.28 -5.05 5.84
N THR A 327 -10.21 -5.46 4.58
CA THR A 327 -8.98 -6.00 4.02
C THR A 327 -8.13 -4.95 3.31
N GLN A 328 -8.74 -4.01 2.59
CA GLN A 328 -8.02 -3.00 1.78
C GLN A 328 -8.63 -1.59 1.93
N PRO A 329 -8.63 -0.99 3.12
CA PRO A 329 -9.28 0.31 3.35
C PRO A 329 -8.62 1.46 2.56
N TYR A 330 -7.35 1.32 2.17
CA TYR A 330 -6.59 2.35 1.46
C TYR A 330 -6.65 2.23 -0.07
N THR A 331 -7.27 1.18 -0.58
CA THR A 331 -7.29 0.86 -2.01
C THR A 331 -8.70 0.58 -2.53
N ASN A 332 -9.72 1.06 -1.82
CA ASN A 332 -11.13 0.87 -2.19
C ASN A 332 -11.51 -0.60 -2.42
N GLY A 333 -10.93 -1.50 -1.65
CA GLY A 333 -11.23 -2.93 -1.72
C GLY A 333 -10.37 -3.71 -2.73
N TYR A 334 -9.30 -3.14 -3.30
CA TYR A 334 -8.43 -3.81 -4.24
C TYR A 334 -7.03 -4.05 -3.69
N ASP A 335 -6.45 -5.20 -3.99
CA ASP A 335 -5.03 -5.48 -3.85
C ASP A 335 -4.36 -5.33 -5.22
N TYR A 336 -3.44 -4.39 -5.34
CA TYR A 336 -2.68 -4.17 -6.58
C TYR A 336 -1.48 -5.13 -6.73
N ASN A 337 -1.29 -6.04 -5.78
CA ASN A 337 -0.20 -7.00 -5.73
C ASN A 337 1.18 -6.32 -5.86
N GLU A 338 1.40 -5.27 -5.04
CA GLU A 338 2.63 -4.47 -5.07
C GLU A 338 3.84 -5.22 -4.51
N VAL A 339 3.60 -6.13 -3.57
CA VAL A 339 4.62 -7.00 -3.00
C VAL A 339 4.35 -8.43 -3.48
N GLY A 340 5.09 -8.87 -4.46
CA GLY A 340 5.07 -10.22 -4.97
C GLY A 340 6.17 -11.08 -4.34
N ILE A 341 6.44 -12.22 -4.95
CA ILE A 341 7.44 -13.18 -4.47
C ILE A 341 8.84 -12.58 -4.53
N ASP A 342 9.19 -11.91 -5.63
CA ASP A 342 10.53 -11.35 -5.82
C ASP A 342 10.81 -10.22 -4.83
N GLU A 343 9.82 -9.34 -4.58
CA GLU A 343 9.94 -8.28 -3.60
C GLU A 343 10.06 -8.86 -2.19
N PHE A 344 9.29 -9.91 -1.87
CA PHE A 344 9.36 -10.54 -0.56
C PHE A 344 10.70 -11.26 -0.33
N ILE A 345 11.21 -11.98 -1.32
CA ILE A 345 12.54 -12.61 -1.24
C ILE A 345 13.63 -11.55 -1.07
N ALA A 346 13.53 -10.43 -1.80
CA ALA A 346 14.48 -9.33 -1.66
C ALA A 346 14.43 -8.67 -0.27
N LEU A 347 13.26 -8.66 0.39
CA LEU A 347 13.09 -8.14 1.75
C LEU A 347 13.78 -9.04 2.77
N CYS A 348 13.73 -10.37 2.62
CA CYS A 348 14.36 -11.35 3.50
C CYS A 348 15.87 -11.41 3.36
#